data_7274fc1bc5d64b33cc5a1ff864642951
#
_entry.id   7274fc1bc5d64b33cc5a1ff864642951
#
_cell.length_a   1.000
_cell.length_b   1.000
_cell.length_c   1.000
_cell.angle_alpha   90.00
_cell.angle_beta   90.00
_cell.angle_gamma   90.00
#
_symmetry.space_group_name_H-M   'P 1'
#
loop_
_entity.id
_entity.type
_entity.pdbx_description
1 polymer ?
#
loop_
_entity_poly.entity_id
_entity_poly.type
_entity_poly.pdbx_seq_one_letter_code
_entity_poly.pdbx_strand_id
1 'polypeptide(L)'
;MPFKEPHQLDKNISTMANLRFEVVAEAYKKKPLEVITPAERPSAFFAKYVFNRAKMYKYLPADVYEKLTDVIDNGTRLDRSIADAVAKGMKQWANEHGVTHYTHWFQPLTEGTAEKHDAFVEPDGKGGMIEDFSGKLLVQQEPDASSFPNGGIRNTFEARGYSAWDPTSPVFIIDDTLCIPTIFISYTG
;
A
#
# COMPACT_ATOMS: atom_id res chain seq x y z
N MET A 1 -45.26 34.72 -45.48
CA MET A 1 -44.60 34.17 -44.29
C MET A 1 -43.43 33.33 -44.73
N PRO A 2 -42.18 33.68 -44.44
CA PRO A 2 -41.07 32.83 -44.80
C PRO A 2 -40.86 31.73 -43.79
N PHE A 3 -40.67 30.52 -44.26
CA PHE A 3 -40.30 29.35 -43.51
C PHE A 3 -38.97 29.58 -42.77
N LYS A 4 -38.96 29.35 -41.46
CA LYS A 4 -37.72 29.31 -40.69
C LYS A 4 -36.96 28.01 -41.03
N GLU A 5 -35.70 28.16 -41.41
CA GLU A 5 -34.79 27.01 -41.65
C GLU A 5 -34.53 26.21 -40.38
N PRO A 6 -34.45 24.88 -40.50
CA PRO A 6 -34.21 23.97 -39.35
C PRO A 6 -32.72 23.76 -39.13
N HIS A 7 -31.92 24.81 -38.96
CA HIS A 7 -30.46 24.65 -38.95
C HIS A 7 -29.72 24.79 -37.63
N GLN A 8 -30.41 24.95 -36.50
CA GLN A 8 -29.70 25.17 -35.24
C GLN A 8 -29.85 24.04 -34.21
N LEU A 9 -30.84 23.15 -34.32
CA LEU A 9 -30.98 21.98 -33.44
C LEU A 9 -30.11 20.80 -33.89
N ASP A 10 -29.90 20.64 -35.19
CA ASP A 10 -29.14 19.51 -35.74
C ASP A 10 -27.64 19.58 -35.48
N LYS A 11 -27.06 20.77 -35.34
CA LYS A 11 -25.61 20.90 -35.08
C LYS A 11 -25.18 20.38 -33.73
N ASN A 12 -26.00 20.60 -32.69
CA ASN A 12 -25.62 20.15 -31.34
C ASN A 12 -25.82 18.63 -31.15
N ILE A 13 -26.85 18.05 -31.78
CA ILE A 13 -27.08 16.59 -31.72
C ILE A 13 -26.04 15.88 -32.59
N SER A 14 -25.70 16.43 -33.73
CA SER A 14 -24.62 15.92 -34.59
C SER A 14 -23.26 15.95 -33.88
N THR A 15 -22.96 17.02 -33.11
CA THR A 15 -21.70 17.16 -32.40
C THR A 15 -21.58 16.16 -31.27
N MET A 16 -22.65 15.91 -30.50
CA MET A 16 -22.66 14.92 -29.41
C MET A 16 -22.60 13.49 -29.94
N ALA A 17 -23.27 13.19 -31.04
CA ALA A 17 -23.18 11.89 -31.71
C ALA A 17 -21.75 11.65 -32.24
N ASN A 18 -21.14 12.66 -32.87
CA ASN A 18 -19.78 12.58 -33.37
C ASN A 18 -18.76 12.35 -32.25
N LEU A 19 -18.87 13.05 -31.11
CA LEU A 19 -18.03 12.85 -29.95
C LEU A 19 -18.10 11.41 -29.43
N ARG A 20 -19.29 10.81 -29.39
CA ARG A 20 -19.43 9.40 -28.99
C ARG A 20 -18.74 8.46 -29.99
N PHE A 21 -18.87 8.69 -31.27
CA PHE A 21 -18.19 7.89 -32.29
C PHE A 21 -16.67 8.07 -32.23
N GLU A 22 -16.20 9.27 -31.96
CA GLU A 22 -14.78 9.55 -31.78
C GLU A 22 -14.22 8.80 -30.54
N VAL A 23 -14.93 8.83 -29.40
CA VAL A 23 -14.53 8.10 -28.22
C VAL A 23 -14.47 6.60 -28.45
N VAL A 24 -15.46 6.05 -29.17
CA VAL A 24 -15.46 4.62 -29.55
C VAL A 24 -14.29 4.33 -30.50
N ALA A 25 -14.06 5.16 -31.50
CA ALA A 25 -12.95 4.98 -32.44
C ALA A 25 -11.58 5.05 -31.70
N GLU A 26 -11.42 5.97 -30.76
CA GLU A 26 -10.22 6.03 -29.91
C GLU A 26 -10.08 4.79 -29.01
N ALA A 27 -11.18 4.26 -28.47
CA ALA A 27 -11.15 3.05 -27.67
C ALA A 27 -10.68 1.83 -28.51
N TYR A 28 -11.10 1.75 -29.77
CA TYR A 28 -10.63 0.70 -30.70
C TYR A 28 -9.16 0.83 -31.10
N LYS A 29 -8.59 2.02 -31.03
CA LYS A 29 -7.15 2.24 -31.30
C LYS A 29 -6.26 1.81 -30.14
N LYS A 30 -6.82 1.68 -28.94
CA LYS A 30 -6.06 1.20 -27.76
C LYS A 30 -5.63 -0.23 -28.01
N LYS A 31 -4.31 -0.42 -28.06
CA LYS A 31 -3.76 -1.78 -28.07
C LYS A 31 -4.02 -2.42 -26.73
N PRO A 32 -4.42 -3.70 -26.66
CA PRO A 32 -4.45 -4.45 -25.43
C PRO A 32 -3.09 -4.36 -24.74
N LEU A 33 -3.10 -4.29 -23.42
CA LEU A 33 -1.87 -4.45 -22.65
C LEU A 33 -1.26 -5.80 -23.00
N GLU A 34 0.03 -5.79 -23.28
CA GLU A 34 0.77 -7.02 -23.51
C GLU A 34 0.85 -7.77 -22.17
N VAL A 35 0.09 -8.84 -22.05
CA VAL A 35 0.07 -9.68 -20.86
C VAL A 35 1.10 -10.77 -21.06
N ILE A 36 2.20 -10.70 -20.31
CA ILE A 36 3.15 -11.80 -20.23
C ILE A 36 2.55 -12.85 -19.31
N THR A 37 2.08 -13.93 -19.87
CA THR A 37 1.59 -15.07 -19.09
C THR A 37 2.74 -15.73 -18.37
N PRO A 38 2.61 -16.02 -17.04
CA PRO A 38 3.64 -16.75 -16.32
C PRO A 38 3.91 -18.12 -16.97
N ALA A 39 5.19 -18.43 -17.18
CA ALA A 39 5.61 -19.73 -17.67
C ALA A 39 5.52 -20.82 -16.59
N GLU A 40 5.36 -20.43 -15.33
CA GLU A 40 5.33 -21.28 -14.16
C GLU A 40 3.90 -21.63 -13.73
N ARG A 41 3.75 -22.69 -12.96
CA ARG A 41 2.46 -23.04 -12.35
C ARG A 41 2.03 -21.95 -11.37
N PRO A 42 0.71 -21.67 -11.23
CA PRO A 42 0.21 -20.67 -10.28
C PRO A 42 0.75 -20.84 -8.86
N SER A 43 0.93 -22.06 -8.39
CA SER A 43 1.49 -22.36 -7.06
C SER A 43 2.95 -21.91 -6.88
N ALA A 44 3.71 -21.71 -7.95
CA ALA A 44 5.10 -21.29 -7.89
C ALA A 44 5.24 -19.79 -7.65
N PHE A 45 4.30 -18.98 -8.15
CA PHE A 45 4.33 -17.53 -7.98
C PHE A 45 3.24 -17.00 -7.03
N PHE A 46 2.27 -17.84 -6.64
CA PHE A 46 1.25 -17.43 -5.68
C PHE A 46 1.89 -16.96 -4.37
N ALA A 47 1.48 -15.79 -3.92
CA ALA A 47 2.01 -15.13 -2.73
C ALA A 47 3.55 -14.90 -2.77
N LYS A 48 4.15 -14.80 -3.96
CA LYS A 48 5.59 -14.49 -4.12
C LYS A 48 5.95 -13.20 -3.37
N TYR A 49 5.11 -12.20 -3.47
CA TYR A 49 5.28 -10.88 -2.90
C TYR A 49 4.53 -10.67 -1.57
N VAL A 50 4.23 -11.73 -0.85
CA VAL A 50 3.59 -11.68 0.47
C VAL A 50 4.51 -12.28 1.50
N PHE A 51 4.77 -11.58 2.62
CA PHE A 51 5.57 -12.05 3.74
C PHE A 51 4.74 -13.04 4.59
N ASN A 52 4.53 -14.22 4.02
CA ASN A 52 3.74 -15.29 4.61
C ASN A 52 4.56 -16.13 5.60
N ARG A 53 3.94 -17.10 6.25
CA ARG A 53 4.58 -17.97 7.24
C ARG A 53 5.85 -18.67 6.74
N ALA A 54 5.88 -19.09 5.49
CA ALA A 54 7.07 -19.71 4.91
C ALA A 54 8.25 -18.73 4.85
N LYS A 55 7.98 -17.45 4.54
CA LYS A 55 9.00 -16.40 4.54
C LYS A 55 9.35 -15.97 5.95
N MET A 56 8.37 -15.85 6.85
CA MET A 56 8.64 -15.63 8.28
C MET A 56 9.59 -16.69 8.83
N TYR A 57 9.33 -17.96 8.56
CA TYR A 57 10.21 -19.06 8.97
C TYR A 57 11.62 -18.96 8.39
N LYS A 58 11.75 -18.52 7.14
CA LYS A 58 13.06 -18.38 6.45
C LYS A 58 13.88 -17.20 6.97
N TYR A 59 13.22 -16.05 7.25
CA TYR A 59 13.92 -14.78 7.48
C TYR A 59 13.97 -14.36 8.95
N LEU A 60 13.21 -15.01 9.82
CA LEU A 60 13.19 -14.70 11.26
C LEU A 60 13.96 -15.74 12.08
N PRO A 61 14.59 -15.34 13.17
CA PRO A 61 15.08 -16.29 14.17
C PRO A 61 13.93 -17.19 14.67
N ALA A 62 14.25 -18.43 15.04
CA ALA A 62 13.24 -19.43 15.40
C ALA A 62 12.33 -18.98 16.55
N ASP A 63 12.92 -18.40 17.60
CA ASP A 63 12.19 -17.88 18.77
C ASP A 63 11.30 -16.68 18.43
N VAL A 64 11.73 -15.83 17.49
CA VAL A 64 10.95 -14.70 16.98
C VAL A 64 9.79 -15.20 16.12
N TYR A 65 10.03 -16.20 15.28
CA TYR A 65 9.00 -16.83 14.47
C TYR A 65 7.90 -17.43 15.35
N GLU A 66 8.27 -18.19 16.38
CA GLU A 66 7.30 -18.81 17.30
C GLU A 66 6.46 -17.77 18.02
N LYS A 67 7.09 -16.72 18.58
CA LYS A 67 6.36 -15.61 19.23
C LYS A 67 5.43 -14.87 18.27
N LEU A 68 5.89 -14.59 17.07
CA LEU A 68 5.07 -13.88 16.08
C LEU A 68 3.89 -14.74 15.62
N THR A 69 4.09 -16.05 15.41
CA THR A 69 3.00 -16.95 15.04
C THR A 69 1.99 -17.13 16.17
N ASP A 70 2.42 -17.12 17.43
CA ASP A 70 1.52 -17.12 18.59
C ASP A 70 0.63 -15.85 18.62
N VAL A 71 1.22 -14.68 18.35
CA VAL A 71 0.44 -13.44 18.20
C VAL A 71 -0.62 -13.56 17.10
N ILE A 72 -0.25 -14.11 15.94
CA ILE A 72 -1.15 -14.25 14.79
C ILE A 72 -2.28 -15.26 15.06
N ASP A 73 -1.96 -16.39 15.70
CA ASP A 73 -2.91 -17.49 15.87
C ASP A 73 -3.81 -17.32 17.09
N ASN A 74 -3.27 -16.80 18.17
CA ASN A 74 -3.93 -16.75 19.47
C ASN A 74 -4.33 -15.34 19.90
N GLY A 75 -3.96 -14.31 19.12
CA GLY A 75 -4.24 -12.91 19.46
C GLY A 75 -3.50 -12.46 20.73
N THR A 76 -2.37 -13.06 21.05
CA THR A 76 -1.55 -12.65 22.17
C THR A 76 -0.93 -11.29 21.94
N ARG A 77 -0.53 -10.62 23.00
CA ARG A 77 0.07 -9.28 22.87
C ARG A 77 1.42 -9.38 22.19
N LEU A 78 1.61 -8.54 21.17
CA LEU A 78 2.91 -8.40 20.50
C LEU A 78 3.97 -7.91 21.50
N ASP A 79 5.01 -8.69 21.70
CA ASP A 79 6.18 -8.28 22.47
C ASP A 79 7.06 -7.35 21.59
N ARG A 80 7.23 -6.12 22.04
CA ARG A 80 8.06 -5.14 21.32
C ARG A 80 9.52 -5.57 21.20
N SER A 81 9.98 -6.47 22.07
CA SER A 81 11.36 -6.98 22.03
C SER A 81 11.68 -7.74 20.74
N ILE A 82 10.67 -8.28 20.03
CA ILE A 82 10.88 -9.00 18.77
C ILE A 82 10.76 -8.08 17.54
N ALA A 83 10.27 -6.84 17.71
CA ALA A 83 9.96 -5.95 16.59
C ALA A 83 11.18 -5.65 15.72
N ASP A 84 12.35 -5.43 16.31
CA ASP A 84 13.59 -5.18 15.56
C ASP A 84 14.02 -6.39 14.73
N ALA A 85 13.89 -7.60 15.28
CA ALA A 85 14.22 -8.82 14.55
C ALA A 85 13.24 -9.07 13.40
N VAL A 86 11.96 -8.79 13.61
CA VAL A 86 10.93 -8.88 12.55
C VAL A 86 11.20 -7.84 11.46
N ALA A 87 11.44 -6.58 11.83
CA ALA A 87 11.77 -5.52 10.89
C ALA A 87 13.00 -5.88 10.03
N LYS A 88 14.05 -6.38 10.65
CA LYS A 88 15.28 -6.82 9.96
C LYS A 88 14.98 -7.95 8.96
N GLY A 89 14.20 -8.96 9.36
CA GLY A 89 13.82 -10.06 8.46
C GLY A 89 12.95 -9.59 7.30
N MET A 90 11.98 -8.71 7.55
CA MET A 90 11.16 -8.10 6.49
C MET A 90 12.01 -7.28 5.52
N LYS A 91 12.90 -6.42 6.03
CA LYS A 91 13.82 -5.61 5.20
C LYS A 91 14.70 -6.50 4.33
N GLN A 92 15.29 -7.54 4.91
CA GLN A 92 16.11 -8.47 4.14
C GLN A 92 15.31 -9.11 3.00
N TRP A 93 14.11 -9.61 3.28
CA TRP A 93 13.24 -10.18 2.26
C TRP A 93 12.85 -9.15 1.20
N ALA A 94 12.50 -7.93 1.60
CA ALA A 94 12.13 -6.85 0.71
C ALA A 94 13.30 -6.47 -0.23
N ASN A 95 14.49 -6.31 0.31
CA ASN A 95 15.70 -5.97 -0.47
C ASN A 95 16.03 -7.04 -1.52
N GLU A 96 15.83 -8.34 -1.22
CA GLU A 96 16.00 -9.43 -2.19
C GLU A 96 15.00 -9.33 -3.37
N HIS A 97 13.93 -8.54 -3.22
CA HIS A 97 12.94 -8.27 -4.26
C HIS A 97 13.09 -6.87 -4.90
N GLY A 98 14.19 -6.14 -4.58
CA GLY A 98 14.46 -4.82 -5.15
C GLY A 98 13.66 -3.68 -4.53
N VAL A 99 13.04 -3.91 -3.38
CA VAL A 99 12.27 -2.89 -2.64
C VAL A 99 13.21 -1.85 -2.05
N THR A 100 12.87 -0.58 -2.20
CA THR A 100 13.65 0.57 -1.72
C THR A 100 12.89 1.44 -0.72
N HIS A 101 11.58 1.29 -0.67
CA HIS A 101 10.67 2.09 0.15
C HIS A 101 9.76 1.21 0.98
N TYR A 102 9.15 1.78 2.01
CA TYR A 102 8.07 1.15 2.76
C TYR A 102 6.94 2.14 3.01
N THR A 103 5.74 1.62 3.22
CA THR A 103 4.57 2.41 3.56
C THR A 103 3.76 1.74 4.65
N HIS A 104 3.25 2.53 5.58
CA HIS A 104 2.23 2.09 6.51
C HIS A 104 0.87 2.18 5.84
N TRP A 105 0.33 1.00 5.50
CA TRP A 105 -0.94 0.86 4.80
C TRP A 105 -2.06 0.74 5.83
N PHE A 106 -2.75 1.85 6.07
CA PHE A 106 -3.79 1.90 7.09
C PHE A 106 -5.05 1.14 6.69
N GLN A 107 -5.60 0.38 7.65
CA GLN A 107 -6.83 -0.37 7.49
C GLN A 107 -7.98 0.23 8.34
N PRO A 108 -9.23 0.12 7.86
CA PRO A 108 -9.65 -0.54 6.62
C PRO A 108 -9.22 0.21 5.37
N LEU A 109 -8.90 -0.55 4.32
CA LEU A 109 -8.58 0.01 3.01
C LEU A 109 -9.87 0.54 2.36
N THR A 110 -10.03 1.85 2.37
CA THR A 110 -11.13 2.57 1.72
C THR A 110 -10.55 3.60 0.74
N GLU A 111 -11.39 4.25 -0.06
CA GLU A 111 -10.94 5.34 -0.94
C GLU A 111 -10.23 6.49 -0.17
N GLY A 112 -10.47 6.56 1.13
CA GLY A 112 -9.82 7.53 2.03
C GLY A 112 -8.65 6.95 2.81
N THR A 113 -8.10 5.79 2.44
CA THR A 113 -7.00 5.15 3.15
C THR A 113 -5.76 6.05 3.13
N ALA A 114 -5.20 6.25 4.31
CA ALA A 114 -3.96 6.98 4.46
C ALA A 114 -2.76 6.07 4.23
N GLU A 115 -1.73 6.62 3.64
CA GLU A 115 -0.45 5.99 3.44
C GLU A 115 0.65 6.95 3.89
N LYS A 116 1.68 6.41 4.51
CA LYS A 116 2.89 7.15 4.83
C LYS A 116 4.07 6.42 4.23
N HIS A 117 4.63 7.01 3.18
CA HIS A 117 5.77 6.47 2.46
C HIS A 117 7.08 6.97 3.03
N ASP A 118 8.01 6.04 3.25
CA ASP A 118 9.37 6.32 3.69
C ASP A 118 10.36 5.47 2.87
N ALA A 119 11.61 5.91 2.78
CA ALA A 119 12.68 5.13 2.16
C ALA A 119 13.43 4.29 3.21
N PHE A 120 14.03 3.19 2.78
CA PHE A 120 14.93 2.40 3.65
C PHE A 120 16.28 3.06 3.89
N VAL A 121 16.52 4.22 3.32
CA VAL A 121 17.78 4.96 3.44
C VAL A 121 17.54 6.38 3.90
N GLU A 122 18.39 6.82 4.82
CA GLU A 122 18.42 8.20 5.31
C GLU A 122 19.83 8.79 5.15
N PRO A 123 19.98 10.11 4.92
CA PRO A 123 21.27 10.76 4.93
C PRO A 123 21.92 10.69 6.33
N ASP A 124 23.19 10.32 6.39
CA ASP A 124 23.96 10.26 7.64
C ASP A 124 24.44 11.65 8.15
N GLY A 125 24.11 12.72 7.43
CA GLY A 125 24.55 14.09 7.73
C GLY A 125 26.05 14.35 7.44
N LYS A 126 26.77 13.36 6.91
CA LYS A 126 28.20 13.44 6.60
C LYS A 126 28.51 13.21 5.12
N GLY A 127 27.47 13.19 4.30
CA GLY A 127 27.57 12.92 2.86
C GLY A 127 27.42 11.46 2.48
N GLY A 128 27.12 10.58 3.43
CA GLY A 128 26.76 9.18 3.24
C GLY A 128 25.30 8.89 3.49
N MET A 129 24.93 7.62 3.43
CA MET A 129 23.57 7.12 3.64
C MET A 129 23.58 6.03 4.71
N ILE A 130 22.55 6.01 5.55
CA ILE A 130 22.29 4.97 6.53
C ILE A 130 21.07 4.18 6.06
N GLU A 131 21.17 2.88 6.03
CA GLU A 131 20.00 2.03 5.84
C GLU A 131 19.30 1.82 7.19
N ASP A 132 18.10 2.33 7.33
CA ASP A 132 17.30 2.14 8.55
C ASP A 132 15.93 1.57 8.24
N PHE A 133 15.58 0.52 8.97
CA PHE A 133 14.24 0.01 9.15
C PHE A 133 14.21 -0.79 10.44
N SER A 134 13.91 -0.11 11.53
CA SER A 134 13.90 -0.67 12.88
C SER A 134 12.49 -1.13 13.29
N GLY A 135 12.41 -1.83 14.39
CA GLY A 135 11.13 -2.21 15.01
C GLY A 135 10.28 -0.99 15.38
N LYS A 136 10.90 0.14 15.69
CA LYS A 136 10.18 1.41 15.91
C LYS A 136 9.50 1.88 14.63
N LEU A 137 10.16 1.79 13.50
CA LEU A 137 9.60 2.16 12.18
C LEU A 137 8.54 1.15 11.73
N LEU A 138 8.72 -0.14 12.05
CA LEU A 138 7.71 -1.17 11.79
C LEU A 138 6.42 -0.91 12.58
N VAL A 139 6.55 -0.59 13.87
CA VAL A 139 5.40 -0.44 14.79
C VAL A 139 4.87 0.98 14.83
N GLN A 140 5.14 1.83 13.98
CA GLN A 140 4.83 3.27 13.96
C GLN A 140 3.79 3.70 15.02
N GLN A 141 4.14 4.72 15.81
CA GLN A 141 3.26 5.35 16.79
C GLN A 141 2.97 6.80 16.36
N GLU A 142 1.76 7.28 16.64
CA GLU A 142 1.32 8.65 16.42
C GLU A 142 1.39 9.12 14.96
N PRO A 143 0.45 8.66 14.09
CA PRO A 143 0.26 9.27 12.79
C PRO A 143 -0.23 10.71 13.00
N ASP A 144 0.34 11.65 12.26
CA ASP A 144 -0.16 13.01 12.25
C ASP A 144 -1.31 13.18 11.23
N ALA A 145 -1.90 14.37 11.21
CA ALA A 145 -3.00 14.68 10.30
C ALA A 145 -2.60 14.57 8.81
N SER A 146 -1.30 14.72 8.49
CA SER A 146 -0.77 14.60 7.12
C SER A 146 -0.76 13.16 6.62
N SER A 147 -0.87 12.18 7.51
CA SER A 147 -0.98 10.77 7.16
C SER A 147 -2.34 10.40 6.55
N PHE A 148 -3.30 11.31 6.51
CA PHE A 148 -4.62 11.09 5.94
C PHE A 148 -4.78 11.82 4.60
N PRO A 149 -5.41 11.21 3.57
CA PRO A 149 -5.57 11.81 2.24
C PRO A 149 -6.29 13.16 2.24
N ASN A 150 -7.16 13.40 3.20
CA ASN A 150 -7.90 14.65 3.36
C ASN A 150 -7.12 15.72 4.16
N GLY A 151 -5.85 15.51 4.46
CA GLY A 151 -5.02 16.44 5.22
C GLY A 151 -5.51 16.72 6.64
N GLY A 152 -6.32 15.82 7.22
CA GLY A 152 -6.89 15.99 8.55
C GLY A 152 -8.03 17.02 8.66
N ILE A 153 -8.59 17.47 7.54
CA ILE A 153 -9.74 18.39 7.50
C ILE A 153 -10.97 17.75 8.17
N ARG A 154 -11.04 16.43 8.17
CA ARG A 154 -12.08 15.69 8.84
C ARG A 154 -11.76 15.55 10.31
N ASN A 155 -12.25 16.49 11.11
CA ASN A 155 -12.12 16.49 12.56
C ASN A 155 -10.72 16.18 13.10
N THR A 156 -9.99 17.22 13.47
CA THR A 156 -8.69 17.10 14.17
C THR A 156 -8.76 16.22 15.43
N PHE A 157 -9.95 15.94 15.95
CA PHE A 157 -10.19 15.00 17.04
C PHE A 157 -10.03 13.55 16.64
N GLU A 158 -10.55 13.16 15.48
CA GLU A 158 -10.44 11.78 14.96
C GLU A 158 -9.01 11.48 14.47
N ALA A 159 -8.24 12.51 14.14
CA ALA A 159 -6.84 12.37 13.75
C ALA A 159 -5.89 12.14 14.94
N ARG A 160 -6.38 12.21 16.19
CA ARG A 160 -5.60 11.93 17.38
C ARG A 160 -5.77 10.47 17.79
N GLY A 161 -4.68 9.78 17.82
CA GLY A 161 -4.65 8.36 18.15
C GLY A 161 -3.24 7.82 18.05
N TYR A 162 -3.13 6.54 17.93
CA TYR A 162 -1.89 5.87 17.61
C TYR A 162 -2.11 4.83 16.53
N SER A 163 -1.08 4.57 15.78
CA SER A 163 -1.06 3.48 14.81
C SER A 163 -0.21 2.32 15.35
N ALA A 164 -0.58 1.14 14.97
CA ALA A 164 0.17 -0.06 15.29
C ALA A 164 0.18 -0.99 14.08
N TRP A 165 1.33 -1.59 13.82
CA TRP A 165 1.41 -2.68 12.88
C TRP A 165 0.41 -3.78 13.24
N ASP A 166 -0.34 -4.25 12.25
CA ASP A 166 -1.24 -5.39 12.38
C ASP A 166 -0.53 -6.68 11.92
N PRO A 167 0.00 -7.50 12.82
CA PRO A 167 0.68 -8.74 12.46
C PRO A 167 -0.27 -9.81 11.90
N THR A 168 -1.59 -9.67 12.09
CA THR A 168 -2.58 -10.63 11.59
C THR A 168 -2.84 -10.47 10.10
N SER A 169 -2.53 -9.31 9.55
CA SER A 169 -2.60 -9.03 8.13
C SER A 169 -1.21 -9.18 7.49
N PRO A 170 -1.11 -9.85 6.34
CA PRO A 170 0.19 -10.10 5.74
C PRO A 170 0.80 -8.82 5.17
N VAL A 171 2.08 -8.61 5.46
CA VAL A 171 2.92 -7.62 4.77
C VAL A 171 3.15 -8.09 3.34
N PHE A 172 3.14 -7.16 2.39
CA PHE A 172 3.25 -7.48 0.96
C PHE A 172 4.06 -6.41 0.22
N ILE A 173 4.47 -6.73 -1.00
CA ILE A 173 5.21 -5.81 -1.88
C ILE A 173 4.33 -5.43 -3.05
N ILE A 174 4.28 -4.13 -3.34
CA ILE A 174 3.78 -3.56 -4.59
C ILE A 174 4.94 -2.77 -5.21
N ASP A 175 5.30 -3.12 -6.43
CA ASP A 175 6.42 -2.52 -7.17
C ASP A 175 7.72 -2.51 -6.34
N ASP A 176 8.20 -1.35 -5.94
CA ASP A 176 9.41 -1.15 -5.14
C ASP A 176 9.13 -0.82 -3.67
N THR A 177 7.90 -1.04 -3.22
CA THR A 177 7.44 -0.60 -1.91
C THR A 177 6.93 -1.75 -1.05
N LEU A 178 7.44 -1.85 0.18
CA LEU A 178 6.96 -2.75 1.21
C LEU A 178 5.71 -2.14 1.89
N CYS A 179 4.57 -2.80 1.75
CA CYS A 179 3.31 -2.36 2.33
C CYS A 179 3.08 -3.06 3.68
N ILE A 180 3.03 -2.28 4.75
CA ILE A 180 2.89 -2.75 6.13
C ILE A 180 1.47 -2.48 6.61
N PRO A 181 0.61 -3.51 6.75
CA PRO A 181 -0.73 -3.33 7.29
C PRO A 181 -0.70 -2.70 8.68
N THR A 182 -1.44 -1.62 8.86
CA THR A 182 -1.39 -0.82 10.07
C THR A 182 -2.79 -0.45 10.52
N ILE A 183 -3.06 -0.59 11.80
CA ILE A 183 -4.34 -0.22 12.42
C ILE A 183 -4.19 1.18 13.00
N PHE A 184 -5.18 2.03 12.79
CA PHE A 184 -5.29 3.30 13.49
C PHE A 184 -6.32 3.18 14.62
N ILE A 185 -5.90 3.57 15.81
CA ILE A 185 -6.74 3.56 17.02
C ILE A 185 -6.91 5.00 17.49
N SER A 186 -8.13 5.53 17.33
CA SER A 186 -8.47 6.88 17.80
C SER A 186 -8.56 6.93 19.33
N TYR A 187 -8.11 8.05 19.93
CA TYR A 187 -8.31 8.30 21.37
C TYR A 187 -9.78 8.63 21.72
N THR A 188 -10.58 8.93 20.74
CA THR A 188 -12.00 9.28 20.95
C THR A 188 -12.96 8.09 20.84
N GLY A 189 -12.45 6.90 20.63
CA GLY A 189 -13.16 5.62 20.79
C GLY A 189 -13.75 5.07 19.60
#